data_e7ad45fcd678cfab8a0175d982a2ca50
#
_entry.id   e7ad45fcd678cfab8a0175d982a2ca50
#
_cell.length_a   1.000
_cell.length_b   1.000
_cell.length_c   1.000
_cell.angle_alpha   90.00
_cell.angle_beta   90.00
_cell.angle_gamma   90.00
#
_symmetry.space_group_name_H-M   'P 1'
#
loop_
_entity.id
_entity.type
_entity.pdbx_description
1 polymer ?
#
loop_
_entity_poly.entity_id
_entity_poly.type
_entity_poly.pdbx_seq_one_letter_code
_entity_poly.pdbx_strand_id
1 'polypeptide(L)'
;MGEPMARSLRRANIPVAAVIHRRRDALDRLLACGVTEVGGGAALAAQSDVVMLCLPDSPQVEEALFGPSGVAEGIRPGSIVIDMSTLSPVASKSFASRLAALGVAFVDAPVSGGPMRAASGTLTIMVGASPEDFARAEPLLRAMGTPHHLGPVGMGETVKLVNQVIIANVMIANAEALTFAKLAGADLDAVRKVLATATASNYILEQWLPKMWLAGTFEGGFALDLLRKDVAAALDAARSMTYPMPASALAYQLYTARSAEGDGALDYSAIAKSYERTP
;
A
#
# COMPACT_ATOMS: atom_id res chain seq x y z
N MET A 1 -4.89 -7.28 0.38
CA MET A 1 -5.42 -6.02 0.97
C MET A 1 -6.93 -5.89 0.76
N GLY A 2 -7.46 -5.95 -0.45
CA GLY A 2 -8.88 -5.72 -0.75
C GLY A 2 -9.87 -6.61 0.02
N GLU A 3 -9.61 -7.92 0.14
CA GLU A 3 -10.51 -8.84 0.88
C GLU A 3 -10.72 -8.40 2.34
N PRO A 4 -9.69 -8.18 3.18
CA PRO A 4 -9.92 -7.74 4.56
C PRO A 4 -10.56 -6.36 4.66
N MET A 5 -10.31 -5.45 3.71
CA MET A 5 -11.01 -4.15 3.64
C MET A 5 -12.49 -4.32 3.37
N ALA A 6 -12.88 -5.13 2.37
CA ALA A 6 -14.27 -5.42 2.07
C ALA A 6 -15.00 -6.07 3.26
N ARG A 7 -14.33 -6.98 3.99
CA ARG A 7 -14.87 -7.55 5.24
C ARG A 7 -15.08 -6.49 6.32
N SER A 8 -14.18 -5.51 6.43
CA SER A 8 -14.32 -4.40 7.40
C SER A 8 -15.52 -3.53 7.07
N LEU A 9 -15.75 -3.21 5.80
CA LEU A 9 -16.96 -2.50 5.35
C LEU A 9 -18.24 -3.30 5.66
N ARG A 10 -18.25 -4.62 5.38
CA ARG A 10 -19.40 -5.48 5.70
C ARG A 10 -19.70 -5.53 7.21
N ARG A 11 -18.67 -5.59 8.07
CA ARG A 11 -18.85 -5.51 9.53
C ARG A 11 -19.47 -4.18 10.00
N ALA A 12 -19.21 -3.11 9.26
CA ALA A 12 -19.84 -1.80 9.48
C ALA A 12 -21.25 -1.70 8.83
N ASN A 13 -21.84 -2.82 8.37
CA ASN A 13 -23.12 -2.90 7.69
C ASN A 13 -23.22 -2.10 6.38
N ILE A 14 -22.10 -1.82 5.73
CA ILE A 14 -22.07 -1.15 4.44
C ILE A 14 -22.27 -2.22 3.34
N PRO A 15 -23.23 -2.04 2.43
CA PRO A 15 -23.38 -2.93 1.26
C PRO A 15 -22.14 -2.90 0.39
N VAL A 16 -21.64 -4.07 0.00
CA VAL A 16 -20.45 -4.20 -0.85
C VAL A 16 -20.74 -5.13 -2.02
N ALA A 17 -20.43 -4.68 -3.22
CA ALA A 17 -20.33 -5.52 -4.41
C ALA A 17 -18.85 -5.66 -4.83
N ALA A 18 -18.49 -6.77 -5.44
CA ALA A 18 -17.13 -7.04 -5.88
C ALA A 18 -17.08 -7.69 -7.26
N VAL A 19 -16.00 -7.39 -7.98
CA VAL A 19 -15.69 -7.99 -9.28
C VAL A 19 -14.58 -9.01 -9.09
N ILE A 20 -14.72 -10.19 -9.70
CA ILE A 20 -13.61 -11.13 -9.83
C ILE A 20 -12.63 -10.65 -10.90
N HIS A 21 -11.33 -10.75 -10.59
CA HIS A 21 -10.30 -10.56 -11.62
C HIS A 21 -9.50 -11.83 -11.85
N ARG A 22 -8.75 -12.33 -10.86
CA ARG A 22 -7.88 -13.52 -11.02
C ARG A 22 -8.13 -14.60 -9.96
N ARG A 23 -8.61 -14.23 -8.77
CA ARG A 23 -8.67 -15.12 -7.61
C ARG A 23 -10.10 -15.36 -7.16
N ARG A 24 -10.67 -16.44 -7.66
CA ARG A 24 -12.03 -16.87 -7.30
C ARG A 24 -12.16 -17.18 -5.81
N ASP A 25 -11.15 -17.81 -5.22
CA ASP A 25 -11.10 -18.18 -3.80
C ASP A 25 -11.33 -17.00 -2.86
N ALA A 26 -10.76 -15.82 -3.17
CA ALA A 26 -10.95 -14.61 -2.39
C ALA A 26 -12.39 -14.08 -2.49
N LEU A 27 -12.97 -14.13 -3.68
CA LEU A 27 -14.35 -13.71 -3.89
C LEU A 27 -15.34 -14.65 -3.19
N ASP A 28 -15.15 -15.97 -3.26
CA ASP A 28 -16.01 -16.95 -2.59
C ASP A 28 -16.04 -16.72 -1.06
N ARG A 29 -14.90 -16.40 -0.46
CA ARG A 29 -14.84 -16.00 0.93
C ARG A 29 -15.59 -14.68 1.24
N LEU A 30 -15.65 -13.76 0.27
CA LEU A 30 -16.40 -12.50 0.42
C LEU A 30 -17.90 -12.73 0.23
N LEU A 31 -18.32 -13.58 -0.70
CA LEU A 31 -19.73 -13.96 -0.89
C LEU A 31 -20.32 -14.54 0.41
N ALA A 32 -19.55 -15.40 1.09
CA ALA A 32 -19.94 -15.96 2.40
C ALA A 32 -20.12 -14.86 3.50
N CYS A 33 -19.60 -13.65 3.28
CA CYS A 33 -19.76 -12.49 4.16
C CYS A 33 -20.85 -11.51 3.67
N GLY A 34 -21.65 -11.88 2.67
CA GLY A 34 -22.74 -11.07 2.13
C GLY A 34 -22.27 -9.97 1.15
N VAL A 35 -21.12 -10.14 0.52
CA VAL A 35 -20.71 -9.34 -0.65
C VAL A 35 -21.42 -9.88 -1.88
N THR A 36 -21.84 -9.02 -2.79
CA THR A 36 -22.47 -9.40 -4.06
C THR A 36 -21.44 -9.45 -5.19
N GLU A 37 -21.47 -10.51 -6.01
CA GLU A 37 -20.64 -10.59 -7.22
C GLU A 37 -21.26 -9.81 -8.38
N VAL A 38 -20.43 -9.10 -9.15
CA VAL A 38 -20.82 -8.36 -10.36
C VAL A 38 -19.85 -8.67 -11.49
N GLY A 39 -20.36 -8.71 -12.72
CA GLY A 39 -19.66 -9.22 -13.90
C GLY A 39 -18.59 -8.32 -14.51
N GLY A 40 -18.28 -7.14 -13.95
CA GLY A 40 -17.24 -6.26 -14.48
C GLY A 40 -17.25 -4.86 -13.88
N GLY A 41 -16.22 -4.06 -14.20
CA GLY A 41 -16.03 -2.72 -13.65
C GLY A 41 -17.17 -1.75 -13.99
N ALA A 42 -17.60 -1.72 -15.24
CA ALA A 42 -18.72 -0.90 -15.69
C ALA A 42 -20.03 -1.27 -14.99
N ALA A 43 -20.36 -2.57 -14.92
CA ALA A 43 -21.57 -3.06 -14.27
C ALA A 43 -21.56 -2.79 -12.75
N LEU A 44 -20.39 -2.89 -12.10
CA LEU A 44 -20.20 -2.53 -10.70
C LEU A 44 -20.43 -1.04 -10.49
N ALA A 45 -19.82 -0.21 -11.32
CA ALA A 45 -19.90 1.24 -11.22
C ALA A 45 -21.33 1.76 -11.44
N ALA A 46 -22.08 1.15 -12.38
CA ALA A 46 -23.46 1.53 -12.69
C ALA A 46 -24.43 1.40 -11.50
N GLN A 47 -24.14 0.51 -10.53
CA GLN A 47 -24.98 0.26 -9.37
C GLN A 47 -24.36 0.76 -8.04
N SER A 48 -23.21 1.44 -8.11
CA SER A 48 -22.48 1.89 -6.92
C SER A 48 -22.43 3.43 -6.87
N ASP A 49 -22.59 3.98 -5.67
CA ASP A 49 -22.34 5.40 -5.40
C ASP A 49 -20.85 5.67 -5.15
N VAL A 50 -20.15 4.65 -4.64
CA VAL A 50 -18.70 4.68 -4.37
C VAL A 50 -18.02 3.47 -4.98
N VAL A 51 -16.98 3.69 -5.76
CA VAL A 51 -16.09 2.64 -6.28
C VAL A 51 -14.77 2.70 -5.54
N MET A 52 -14.33 1.58 -4.97
CA MET A 52 -13.06 1.48 -4.25
C MET A 52 -12.08 0.60 -5.01
N LEU A 53 -10.85 1.07 -5.18
CA LEU A 53 -9.75 0.33 -5.81
C LEU A 53 -8.67 0.02 -4.78
N CYS A 54 -8.03 -1.15 -4.94
CA CYS A 54 -6.84 -1.53 -4.20
C CYS A 54 -6.03 -2.50 -5.07
N LEU A 55 -5.24 -1.95 -5.97
CA LEU A 55 -4.54 -2.63 -7.05
C LEU A 55 -3.02 -2.46 -6.91
N PRO A 56 -2.22 -3.27 -7.62
CA PRO A 56 -0.76 -3.26 -7.43
C PRO A 56 -0.06 -1.96 -7.81
N ASP A 57 -0.46 -1.31 -8.93
CA ASP A 57 0.23 -0.14 -9.47
C ASP A 57 -0.66 0.66 -10.44
N SER A 58 -0.17 1.82 -10.89
CA SER A 58 -0.86 2.77 -11.76
C SER A 58 -1.39 2.15 -13.07
N PRO A 59 -0.66 1.28 -13.80
CA PRO A 59 -1.21 0.67 -15.01
C PRO A 59 -2.46 -0.17 -14.76
N GLN A 60 -2.51 -0.93 -13.64
CA GLN A 60 -3.68 -1.74 -13.30
C GLN A 60 -4.86 -0.87 -12.86
N VAL A 61 -4.60 0.25 -12.18
CA VAL A 61 -5.64 1.22 -11.83
C VAL A 61 -6.17 1.91 -13.10
N GLU A 62 -5.30 2.29 -14.03
CA GLU A 62 -5.71 2.89 -15.29
C GLU A 62 -6.58 1.94 -16.11
N GLU A 63 -6.18 0.67 -16.23
CA GLU A 63 -6.95 -0.36 -16.90
C GLU A 63 -8.31 -0.57 -16.23
N ALA A 64 -8.37 -0.67 -14.91
CA ALA A 64 -9.61 -0.85 -14.18
C ALA A 64 -10.57 0.36 -14.30
N LEU A 65 -10.02 1.57 -14.35
CA LEU A 65 -10.81 2.78 -14.51
C LEU A 65 -11.26 3.01 -15.96
N PHE A 66 -10.35 2.89 -16.91
CA PHE A 66 -10.52 3.42 -18.27
C PHE A 66 -10.30 2.38 -19.37
N GLY A 67 -9.95 1.14 -19.04
CA GLY A 67 -9.86 0.04 -19.99
C GLY A 67 -11.24 -0.45 -20.45
N PRO A 68 -11.29 -1.41 -21.37
CA PRO A 68 -12.55 -2.00 -21.85
C PRO A 68 -13.40 -2.53 -20.70
N SER A 69 -14.68 -2.15 -20.67
CA SER A 69 -15.61 -2.47 -19.56
C SER A 69 -15.14 -1.96 -18.20
N GLY A 70 -14.30 -0.92 -18.19
CA GLY A 70 -13.78 -0.26 -16.99
C GLY A 70 -14.84 0.57 -16.27
N VAL A 71 -14.47 1.07 -15.10
CA VAL A 71 -15.34 1.85 -14.21
C VAL A 71 -15.95 3.07 -14.94
N ALA A 72 -15.16 3.77 -15.77
CA ALA A 72 -15.59 4.99 -16.47
C ALA A 72 -16.74 4.77 -17.46
N GLU A 73 -16.93 3.55 -17.98
CA GLU A 73 -18.04 3.24 -18.89
C GLU A 73 -19.41 3.15 -18.19
N GLY A 74 -19.42 2.89 -16.87
CA GLY A 74 -20.67 2.69 -16.14
C GLY A 74 -20.90 3.67 -15.00
N ILE A 75 -19.88 4.43 -14.59
CA ILE A 75 -19.98 5.31 -13.42
C ILE A 75 -20.90 6.51 -13.68
N ARG A 76 -21.69 6.86 -12.68
CA ARG A 76 -22.67 7.95 -12.78
C ARG A 76 -22.06 9.27 -12.30
N PRO A 77 -22.44 10.42 -12.91
CA PRO A 77 -22.11 11.72 -12.33
C PRO A 77 -22.56 11.82 -10.86
N GLY A 78 -21.75 12.45 -10.03
CA GLY A 78 -21.97 12.55 -8.60
C GLY A 78 -21.41 11.38 -7.78
N SER A 79 -20.99 10.28 -8.42
CA SER A 79 -20.29 9.18 -7.74
C SER A 79 -18.87 9.59 -7.31
N ILE A 80 -18.25 8.74 -6.47
CA ILE A 80 -16.88 8.95 -5.99
C ILE A 80 -16.04 7.70 -6.21
N VAL A 81 -14.82 7.86 -6.70
CA VAL A 81 -13.79 6.81 -6.75
C VAL A 81 -12.82 7.03 -5.61
N ILE A 82 -12.60 6.01 -4.79
CA ILE A 82 -11.60 6.00 -3.72
C ILE A 82 -10.52 4.99 -4.09
N ASP A 83 -9.32 5.47 -4.36
CA ASP A 83 -8.19 4.59 -4.69
C ASP A 83 -7.29 4.39 -3.45
N MET A 84 -7.25 3.16 -2.96
CA MET A 84 -6.45 2.74 -1.82
C MET A 84 -5.16 2.02 -2.24
N SER A 85 -4.83 2.06 -3.52
CA SER A 85 -3.57 1.58 -4.08
C SER A 85 -2.41 2.50 -3.67
N THR A 86 -1.18 2.13 -3.98
CA THR A 86 -0.02 3.05 -3.89
C THR A 86 0.47 3.35 -5.29
N LEU A 87 0.31 4.59 -5.71
CA LEU A 87 0.55 5.06 -7.06
C LEU A 87 1.55 6.23 -7.09
N SER A 88 1.90 6.64 -8.31
CA SER A 88 2.50 7.94 -8.53
C SER A 88 1.49 9.06 -8.27
N PRO A 89 1.85 10.12 -7.51
CA PRO A 89 0.98 11.29 -7.34
C PRO A 89 0.56 11.96 -8.67
N VAL A 90 1.40 11.83 -9.71
CA VAL A 90 1.09 12.34 -11.05
C VAL A 90 -0.02 11.51 -11.70
N ALA A 91 0.01 10.19 -11.56
CA ALA A 91 -1.04 9.31 -12.06
C ALA A 91 -2.38 9.59 -11.37
N SER A 92 -2.40 9.72 -10.03
CA SER A 92 -3.61 10.05 -9.27
C SER A 92 -4.24 11.38 -9.73
N LYS A 93 -3.44 12.41 -9.96
CA LYS A 93 -3.92 13.70 -10.50
C LYS A 93 -4.48 13.57 -11.91
N SER A 94 -3.87 12.75 -12.77
CA SER A 94 -4.35 12.47 -14.11
C SER A 94 -5.70 11.74 -14.07
N PHE A 95 -5.84 10.71 -13.24
CA PHE A 95 -7.09 9.97 -13.06
C PHE A 95 -8.20 10.88 -12.52
N ALA A 96 -7.90 11.70 -11.52
CA ALA A 96 -8.83 12.69 -10.98
C ALA A 96 -9.35 13.65 -12.06
N SER A 97 -8.47 14.18 -12.90
CA SER A 97 -8.86 15.10 -14.00
C SER A 97 -9.79 14.42 -15.02
N ARG A 98 -9.48 13.17 -15.38
CA ARG A 98 -10.29 12.38 -16.33
C ARG A 98 -11.66 12.03 -15.75
N LEU A 99 -11.74 11.67 -14.48
CA LEU A 99 -13.01 11.36 -13.79
C LEU A 99 -13.83 12.62 -13.56
N ALA A 100 -13.21 13.76 -13.26
CA ALA A 100 -13.89 15.05 -13.12
C ALA A 100 -14.63 15.47 -14.41
N ALA A 101 -14.08 15.14 -15.58
CA ALA A 101 -14.75 15.36 -16.86
C ALA A 101 -16.05 14.54 -17.01
N LEU A 102 -16.22 13.48 -16.21
CA LEU A 102 -17.44 12.67 -16.11
C LEU A 102 -18.34 13.10 -14.92
N GLY A 103 -18.00 14.17 -14.23
CA GLY A 103 -18.71 14.59 -13.00
C GLY A 103 -18.50 13.67 -11.80
N VAL A 104 -17.38 12.96 -11.75
CA VAL A 104 -17.04 11.96 -10.71
C VAL A 104 -15.88 12.48 -9.88
N ALA A 105 -16.00 12.41 -8.55
CA ALA A 105 -14.94 12.76 -7.62
C ALA A 105 -13.90 11.63 -7.54
N PHE A 106 -12.64 12.00 -7.26
CA PHE A 106 -11.56 11.05 -7.01
C PHE A 106 -10.85 11.38 -5.70
N VAL A 107 -10.59 10.35 -4.92
CA VAL A 107 -9.87 10.42 -3.63
C VAL A 107 -8.72 9.42 -3.68
N ASP A 108 -7.49 9.87 -3.54
CA ASP A 108 -6.35 8.99 -3.26
C ASP A 108 -6.27 8.73 -1.76
N ALA A 109 -6.29 7.46 -1.38
CA ALA A 109 -6.38 7.02 0.01
C ALA A 109 -5.46 5.82 0.32
N PRO A 110 -4.18 5.86 -0.07
CA PRO A 110 -3.26 4.76 0.21
C PRO A 110 -3.12 4.51 1.71
N VAL A 111 -2.72 3.27 2.04
CA VAL A 111 -2.80 2.77 3.43
C VAL A 111 -1.46 2.29 3.97
N SER A 112 -1.35 2.29 5.28
CA SER A 112 -0.29 1.64 6.05
C SER A 112 -0.87 0.74 7.13
N GLY A 113 -0.23 -0.44 7.36
CA GLY A 113 -0.63 -1.41 8.39
C GLY A 113 -0.77 -2.85 7.90
N GLY A 114 -0.76 -3.08 6.59
CA GLY A 114 -0.82 -4.41 5.99
C GLY A 114 -2.13 -5.16 6.19
N PRO A 115 -2.19 -6.44 5.78
CA PRO A 115 -3.42 -7.24 5.85
C PRO A 115 -3.98 -7.40 7.27
N MET A 116 -3.11 -7.48 8.28
CA MET A 116 -3.54 -7.63 9.69
C MET A 116 -4.34 -6.42 10.16
N ARG A 117 -3.83 -5.19 9.93
CA ARG A 117 -4.53 -3.97 10.32
C ARG A 117 -5.74 -3.69 9.43
N ALA A 118 -5.72 -4.12 8.16
CA ALA A 118 -6.91 -4.11 7.32
C ALA A 118 -8.01 -5.02 7.88
N ALA A 119 -7.66 -6.21 8.37
CA ALA A 119 -8.59 -7.15 8.99
C ALA A 119 -9.18 -6.64 10.31
N SER A 120 -8.39 -5.93 11.12
CA SER A 120 -8.85 -5.34 12.38
C SER A 120 -9.55 -3.98 12.23
N GLY A 121 -9.56 -3.38 11.04
CA GLY A 121 -10.12 -2.05 10.81
C GLY A 121 -9.30 -0.93 11.46
N THR A 122 -7.98 -1.09 11.53
CA THR A 122 -7.05 -0.16 12.19
C THR A 122 -5.97 0.39 11.25
N LEU A 123 -6.25 0.44 9.96
CA LEU A 123 -5.32 1.02 8.98
C LEU A 123 -5.05 2.51 9.28
N THR A 124 -3.85 2.96 9.00
CA THR A 124 -3.57 4.38 8.80
C THR A 124 -3.86 4.70 7.33
N ILE A 125 -4.78 5.62 7.06
CA ILE A 125 -5.23 5.95 5.71
C ILE A 125 -4.80 7.39 5.41
N MET A 126 -4.03 7.57 4.36
CA MET A 126 -3.46 8.86 3.95
C MET A 126 -4.32 9.43 2.82
N VAL A 127 -5.09 10.49 3.07
CA VAL A 127 -6.14 10.93 2.15
C VAL A 127 -5.79 12.24 1.46
N GLY A 128 -5.75 12.19 0.13
CA GLY A 128 -5.71 13.36 -0.76
C GLY A 128 -7.07 13.54 -1.43
N ALA A 129 -7.73 14.68 -1.15
CA ALA A 129 -9.06 15.01 -1.68
C ALA A 129 -9.38 16.48 -1.48
N SER A 130 -10.45 16.99 -2.14
CA SER A 130 -11.08 18.22 -1.68
C SER A 130 -11.68 18.03 -0.28
N PRO A 131 -11.88 19.10 0.53
CA PRO A 131 -12.55 18.96 1.83
C PRO A 131 -13.95 18.35 1.72
N GLU A 132 -14.68 18.65 0.65
CA GLU A 132 -16.02 18.12 0.39
C GLU A 132 -15.98 16.62 0.09
N ASP A 133 -15.08 16.19 -0.79
CA ASP A 133 -14.96 14.78 -1.16
C ASP A 133 -14.38 13.95 0.01
N PHE A 134 -13.48 14.54 0.82
CA PHE A 134 -13.03 13.90 2.04
C PHE A 134 -14.21 13.64 2.99
N ALA A 135 -15.07 14.63 3.24
CA ALA A 135 -16.23 14.47 4.12
C ALA A 135 -17.19 13.36 3.63
N ARG A 136 -17.32 13.18 2.30
CA ARG A 136 -18.12 12.11 1.69
C ARG A 136 -17.46 10.73 1.84
N ALA A 137 -16.15 10.65 1.71
CA ALA A 137 -15.38 9.40 1.80
C ALA A 137 -15.15 8.95 3.26
N GLU A 138 -15.02 9.89 4.19
CA GLU A 138 -14.63 9.65 5.58
C GLU A 138 -15.42 8.56 6.30
N PRO A 139 -16.75 8.48 6.22
CA PRO A 139 -17.52 7.43 6.91
C PRO A 139 -17.12 6.01 6.45
N LEU A 140 -16.82 5.83 5.15
CA LEU A 140 -16.38 4.56 4.61
C LEU A 140 -14.94 4.24 5.02
N LEU A 141 -14.06 5.22 4.99
CA LEU A 141 -12.67 5.07 5.39
C LEU A 141 -12.54 4.73 6.87
N ARG A 142 -13.35 5.33 7.74
CA ARG A 142 -13.41 5.03 9.20
C ARG A 142 -13.80 3.59 9.50
N ALA A 143 -14.54 2.92 8.65
CA ALA A 143 -14.84 1.49 8.80
C ALA A 143 -13.60 0.59 8.61
N MET A 144 -12.54 1.11 8.01
CA MET A 144 -11.30 0.38 7.71
C MET A 144 -10.10 0.87 8.51
N GLY A 145 -10.18 2.07 9.12
CA GLY A 145 -9.06 2.63 9.87
C GLY A 145 -9.23 4.09 10.27
N THR A 146 -8.12 4.78 10.44
CA THR A 146 -8.07 6.20 10.77
C THR A 146 -7.66 6.99 9.52
N PRO A 147 -8.59 7.72 8.88
CA PRO A 147 -8.26 8.59 7.75
C PRO A 147 -7.64 9.91 8.24
N HIS A 148 -6.59 10.33 7.55
CA HIS A 148 -5.92 11.61 7.73
C HIS A 148 -6.02 12.42 6.44
N HIS A 149 -6.74 13.53 6.45
CA HIS A 149 -6.84 14.45 5.32
C HIS A 149 -5.56 15.27 5.20
N LEU A 150 -4.86 15.14 4.07
CA LEU A 150 -3.50 15.68 3.86
C LEU A 150 -3.46 16.82 2.83
N GLY A 151 -4.62 17.18 2.27
CA GLY A 151 -4.73 18.22 1.23
C GLY A 151 -5.32 17.69 -0.06
N PRO A 152 -5.10 18.37 -1.21
CA PRO A 152 -5.70 17.99 -2.49
C PRO A 152 -5.22 16.63 -2.99
N VAL A 153 -5.88 16.11 -4.04
CA VAL A 153 -5.53 14.86 -4.72
C VAL A 153 -4.04 14.79 -5.05
N GLY A 154 -3.43 13.65 -4.74
CA GLY A 154 -2.00 13.36 -4.83
C GLY A 154 -1.24 13.56 -3.51
N MET A 155 -1.82 14.20 -2.49
CA MET A 155 -1.16 14.37 -1.20
C MET A 155 -1.17 13.09 -0.36
N GLY A 156 -2.21 12.27 -0.47
CA GLY A 156 -2.23 10.93 0.15
C GLY A 156 -1.08 10.07 -0.38
N GLU A 157 -0.94 10.01 -1.70
CA GLU A 157 0.17 9.28 -2.35
C GLU A 157 1.54 9.87 -2.01
N THR A 158 1.66 11.18 -1.99
CA THR A 158 2.94 11.83 -1.61
C THR A 158 3.38 11.40 -0.21
N VAL A 159 2.49 11.44 0.77
CA VAL A 159 2.80 11.03 2.15
C VAL A 159 3.03 9.52 2.24
N LYS A 160 2.29 8.73 1.46
CA LYS A 160 2.55 7.29 1.34
C LYS A 160 3.95 7.01 0.81
N LEU A 161 4.39 7.68 -0.25
CA LEU A 161 5.75 7.51 -0.79
C LEU A 161 6.82 7.96 0.20
N VAL A 162 6.59 9.03 0.98
CA VAL A 162 7.48 9.42 2.08
C VAL A 162 7.62 8.29 3.10
N ASN A 163 6.51 7.67 3.51
CA ASN A 163 6.53 6.51 4.41
C ASN A 163 7.33 5.35 3.81
N GLN A 164 7.14 5.04 2.52
CA GLN A 164 7.83 3.92 1.86
C GLN A 164 9.33 4.15 1.72
N VAL A 165 9.75 5.36 1.40
CA VAL A 165 11.17 5.76 1.37
C VAL A 165 11.83 5.57 2.74
N ILE A 166 11.17 6.00 3.81
CA ILE A 166 11.68 5.82 5.17
C ILE A 166 11.79 4.34 5.51
N ILE A 167 10.74 3.56 5.26
CA ILE A 167 10.73 2.10 5.52
C ILE A 167 11.88 1.39 4.78
N ALA A 168 12.07 1.68 3.50
CA ALA A 168 13.11 1.05 2.69
C ALA A 168 14.52 1.31 3.26
N ASN A 169 14.83 2.55 3.60
CA ASN A 169 16.14 2.92 4.14
C ASN A 169 16.36 2.39 5.57
N VAL A 170 15.33 2.48 6.43
CA VAL A 170 15.40 1.97 7.82
C VAL A 170 15.56 0.45 7.85
N MET A 171 14.91 -0.27 6.92
CA MET A 171 15.08 -1.73 6.86
C MET A 171 16.53 -2.11 6.50
N ILE A 172 17.13 -1.42 5.53
CA ILE A 172 18.53 -1.63 5.15
C ILE A 172 19.45 -1.33 6.34
N ALA A 173 19.27 -0.18 7.00
CA ALA A 173 20.07 0.20 8.15
C ALA A 173 19.97 -0.83 9.29
N ASN A 174 18.76 -1.35 9.58
CA ASN A 174 18.57 -2.42 10.55
C ASN A 174 19.29 -3.72 10.12
N ALA A 175 19.20 -4.09 8.83
CA ALA A 175 19.84 -5.31 8.32
C ALA A 175 21.37 -5.24 8.45
N GLU A 176 21.98 -4.13 8.09
CA GLU A 176 23.42 -3.91 8.24
C GLU A 176 23.84 -3.92 9.71
N ALA A 177 23.15 -3.15 10.55
CA ALA A 177 23.52 -3.01 11.98
C ALA A 177 23.36 -4.33 12.75
N LEU A 178 22.28 -5.06 12.55
CA LEU A 178 22.06 -6.33 13.25
C LEU A 178 22.99 -7.43 12.73
N THR A 179 23.32 -7.45 11.44
CA THR A 179 24.32 -8.37 10.90
C THR A 179 25.72 -8.06 11.46
N PHE A 180 26.08 -6.76 11.55
CA PHE A 180 27.33 -6.36 12.24
C PHE A 180 27.36 -6.84 13.68
N ALA A 181 26.28 -6.63 14.44
CA ALA A 181 26.19 -7.10 15.83
C ALA A 181 26.35 -8.63 15.93
N LYS A 182 25.67 -9.38 15.05
CA LYS A 182 25.78 -10.84 14.96
C LYS A 182 27.22 -11.30 14.69
N LEU A 183 27.91 -10.68 13.75
CA LEU A 183 29.31 -10.98 13.41
C LEU A 183 30.27 -10.62 14.54
N ALA A 184 29.95 -9.63 15.36
CA ALA A 184 30.69 -9.27 16.57
C ALA A 184 30.41 -10.21 17.75
N GLY A 185 29.54 -11.23 17.60
CA GLY A 185 29.18 -12.18 18.62
C GLY A 185 28.11 -11.71 19.63
N ALA A 186 27.39 -10.63 19.33
CA ALA A 186 26.33 -10.13 20.19
C ALA A 186 25.04 -10.96 20.07
N ASP A 187 24.34 -11.11 21.19
CA ASP A 187 22.99 -11.67 21.22
C ASP A 187 22.00 -10.65 20.64
N LEU A 188 21.38 -10.99 19.51
CA LEU A 188 20.47 -10.08 18.81
C LEU A 188 19.23 -9.71 19.63
N ASP A 189 18.74 -10.59 20.50
CA ASP A 189 17.60 -10.27 21.36
C ASP A 189 17.99 -9.26 22.44
N ALA A 190 19.17 -9.39 23.02
CA ALA A 190 19.70 -8.40 23.95
C ALA A 190 19.94 -7.04 23.25
N VAL A 191 20.56 -7.07 22.07
CA VAL A 191 20.77 -5.86 21.24
C VAL A 191 19.44 -5.15 20.98
N ARG A 192 18.42 -5.87 20.51
CA ARG A 192 17.10 -5.30 20.22
C ARG A 192 16.45 -4.67 21.45
N LYS A 193 16.50 -5.34 22.61
CA LYS A 193 15.96 -4.80 23.89
C LYS A 193 16.61 -3.48 24.26
N VAL A 194 17.90 -3.34 24.08
CA VAL A 194 18.62 -2.08 24.31
C VAL A 194 18.20 -1.03 23.29
N LEU A 195 18.20 -1.37 22.00
CA LEU A 195 17.86 -0.44 20.92
C LEU A 195 16.41 0.06 21.01
N ALA A 196 15.48 -0.76 21.53
CA ALA A 196 14.08 -0.35 21.73
C ALA A 196 13.92 0.84 22.68
N THR A 197 14.89 1.08 23.56
CA THR A 197 14.91 2.22 24.51
C THR A 197 15.93 3.29 24.14
N ALA A 198 16.69 3.06 23.07
CA ALA A 198 17.73 3.97 22.60
C ALA A 198 17.21 4.86 21.43
N THR A 199 18.02 5.80 21.01
CA THR A 199 17.70 6.76 19.91
C THR A 199 17.43 6.07 18.56
N ALA A 200 17.93 4.84 18.36
CA ALA A 200 17.74 4.03 17.15
C ALA A 200 16.41 3.27 17.12
N SER A 201 15.55 3.40 18.15
CA SER A 201 14.24 2.73 18.19
C SER A 201 13.41 3.04 16.95
N ASN A 202 12.82 2.02 16.36
CA ASN A 202 11.91 2.17 15.23
C ASN A 202 10.95 0.97 15.11
N TYR A 203 9.80 1.19 14.47
CA TYR A 203 8.75 0.18 14.32
C TYR A 203 9.24 -1.11 13.63
N ILE A 204 10.11 -1.01 12.64
CA ILE A 204 10.63 -2.19 11.91
C ILE A 204 11.44 -3.06 12.85
N LEU A 205 12.38 -2.48 13.60
CA LEU A 205 13.21 -3.16 14.57
C LEU A 205 12.39 -3.88 15.66
N GLU A 206 11.37 -3.20 16.18
CA GLU A 206 10.61 -3.66 17.34
C GLU A 206 9.48 -4.63 16.98
N GLN A 207 8.73 -4.34 15.91
CA GLN A 207 7.47 -5.01 15.62
C GLN A 207 7.50 -5.89 14.38
N TRP A 208 8.40 -5.61 13.42
CA TRP A 208 8.40 -6.29 12.13
C TRP A 208 9.47 -7.39 12.06
N LEU A 209 10.72 -7.05 12.32
CA LEU A 209 11.85 -8.00 12.25
C LEU A 209 11.67 -9.25 13.11
N PRO A 210 11.10 -9.18 14.35
CA PRO A 210 10.86 -10.39 15.15
C PRO A 210 9.92 -11.39 14.52
N LYS A 211 9.01 -10.93 13.66
CA LYS A 211 7.99 -11.78 13.01
C LYS A 211 8.43 -12.30 11.66
N MET A 212 9.46 -11.72 11.08
CA MET A 212 9.95 -11.99 9.72
C MET A 212 11.40 -12.52 9.78
N TRP A 213 12.37 -11.69 9.49
CA TRP A 213 13.76 -12.08 9.38
C TRP A 213 14.29 -12.84 10.63
N LEU A 214 14.08 -12.32 11.85
CA LEU A 214 14.59 -12.94 13.06
C LEU A 214 13.83 -14.23 13.43
N ALA A 215 12.61 -14.41 12.94
CA ALA A 215 11.87 -15.67 13.03
C ALA A 215 12.28 -16.68 11.95
N GLY A 216 13.20 -16.31 11.04
CA GLY A 216 13.62 -17.17 9.94
C GLY A 216 12.58 -17.34 8.82
N THR A 217 11.57 -16.47 8.76
CA THR A 217 10.55 -16.49 7.71
C THR A 217 10.53 -15.17 6.96
N PHE A 218 10.21 -15.25 5.67
CA PHE A 218 9.99 -14.10 4.80
C PHE A 218 8.65 -14.21 4.07
N GLU A 219 7.78 -15.12 4.51
CA GLU A 219 6.48 -15.35 3.88
C GLU A 219 5.41 -14.41 4.41
N GLY A 220 4.54 -13.95 3.54
CA GLY A 220 3.49 -12.99 3.88
C GLY A 220 4.02 -11.55 3.97
N GLY A 221 3.46 -10.75 4.83
CA GLY A 221 3.90 -9.37 5.04
C GLY A 221 3.67 -8.45 3.85
N PHE A 222 4.70 -7.69 3.48
CA PHE A 222 4.68 -6.74 2.35
C PHE A 222 5.79 -7.10 1.36
N ALA A 223 5.40 -7.47 0.14
CA ALA A 223 6.34 -7.99 -0.85
C ALA A 223 7.46 -6.99 -1.20
N LEU A 224 8.69 -7.50 -1.34
CA LEU A 224 9.88 -6.74 -1.68
C LEU A 224 9.70 -5.94 -2.97
N ASP A 225 9.11 -6.55 -4.01
CA ASP A 225 8.87 -5.87 -5.28
C ASP A 225 7.85 -4.74 -5.17
N LEU A 226 6.89 -4.82 -4.26
CA LEU A 226 5.96 -3.71 -4.01
C LEU A 226 6.67 -2.53 -3.33
N LEU A 227 7.57 -2.79 -2.37
CA LEU A 227 8.36 -1.71 -1.78
C LEU A 227 9.33 -1.10 -2.81
N ARG A 228 10.00 -1.94 -3.60
CA ARG A 228 10.89 -1.50 -4.68
C ARG A 228 10.18 -0.60 -5.68
N LYS A 229 8.97 -0.99 -6.11
CA LYS A 229 8.10 -0.18 -6.98
C LYS A 229 7.78 1.17 -6.33
N ASP A 230 7.41 1.19 -5.04
CA ASP A 230 7.06 2.41 -4.33
C ASP A 230 8.25 3.38 -4.23
N VAL A 231 9.45 2.85 -3.98
CA VAL A 231 10.69 3.66 -3.98
C VAL A 231 10.98 4.21 -5.38
N ALA A 232 10.75 3.42 -6.44
CA ALA A 232 10.89 3.89 -7.82
C ALA A 232 9.94 5.06 -8.10
N ALA A 233 8.67 4.96 -7.71
CA ALA A 233 7.69 6.03 -7.87
C ALA A 233 8.10 7.32 -7.11
N ALA A 234 8.68 7.17 -5.91
CA ALA A 234 9.23 8.30 -5.16
C ALA A 234 10.42 8.97 -5.87
N LEU A 235 11.34 8.16 -6.42
CA LEU A 235 12.49 8.67 -7.19
C LEU A 235 12.06 9.38 -8.47
N ASP A 236 11.04 8.88 -9.16
CA ASP A 236 10.50 9.53 -10.36
C ASP A 236 9.82 10.85 -10.02
N ALA A 237 9.06 10.91 -8.92
CA ALA A 237 8.49 12.15 -8.42
C ALA A 237 9.59 13.17 -8.04
N ALA A 238 10.63 12.73 -7.34
CA ALA A 238 11.77 13.58 -6.97
C ALA A 238 12.52 14.11 -8.21
N ARG A 239 12.70 13.27 -9.23
CA ARG A 239 13.32 13.66 -10.51
C ARG A 239 12.55 14.79 -11.19
N SER A 240 11.23 14.73 -11.21
CA SER A 240 10.38 15.79 -11.78
C SER A 240 10.52 17.14 -11.05
N MET A 241 10.94 17.11 -9.79
CA MET A 241 11.21 18.29 -8.95
C MET A 241 12.69 18.69 -8.93
N THR A 242 13.54 18.01 -9.69
CA THR A 242 15.02 18.19 -9.66
C THR A 242 15.59 18.01 -8.24
N TYR A 243 15.00 17.12 -7.44
CA TYR A 243 15.40 16.86 -6.06
C TYR A 243 16.23 15.57 -5.95
N PRO A 244 17.49 15.63 -5.45
CA PRO A 244 18.32 14.43 -5.32
C PRO A 244 17.94 13.61 -4.09
N MET A 245 17.82 12.27 -4.26
CA MET A 245 17.56 11.31 -3.19
C MET A 245 18.60 10.18 -3.22
N PRO A 246 19.90 10.43 -2.92
CA PRO A 246 20.96 9.45 -3.11
C PRO A 246 20.79 8.18 -2.25
N ALA A 247 20.39 8.31 -0.98
CA ALA A 247 20.14 7.15 -0.11
C ALA A 247 19.02 6.25 -0.67
N SER A 248 17.92 6.84 -1.12
CA SER A 248 16.81 6.08 -1.70
C SER A 248 17.15 5.49 -3.07
N ALA A 249 17.99 6.15 -3.85
CA ALA A 249 18.50 5.59 -5.11
C ALA A 249 19.36 4.35 -4.84
N LEU A 250 20.24 4.38 -3.83
CA LEU A 250 20.99 3.21 -3.40
C LEU A 250 20.06 2.10 -2.90
N ALA A 251 19.09 2.44 -2.03
CA ALA A 251 18.10 1.48 -1.54
C ALA A 251 17.36 0.79 -2.70
N TYR A 252 16.91 1.54 -3.70
CA TYR A 252 16.27 0.99 -4.89
C TYR A 252 17.15 -0.04 -5.60
N GLN A 253 18.45 0.25 -5.77
CA GLN A 253 19.39 -0.68 -6.40
C GLN A 253 19.59 -1.96 -5.57
N LEU A 254 19.68 -1.85 -4.25
CA LEU A 254 19.82 -3.02 -3.36
C LEU A 254 18.57 -3.91 -3.42
N TYR A 255 17.36 -3.32 -3.36
CA TYR A 255 16.12 -4.08 -3.54
C TYR A 255 15.99 -4.67 -4.93
N THR A 256 16.49 -3.98 -5.97
CA THR A 256 16.49 -4.51 -7.35
C THR A 256 17.41 -5.71 -7.48
N ALA A 257 18.60 -5.67 -6.89
CA ALA A 257 19.52 -6.81 -6.87
C ALA A 257 18.87 -8.02 -6.16
N ARG A 258 18.24 -7.81 -5.01
CA ARG A 258 17.56 -8.88 -4.28
C ARG A 258 16.38 -9.47 -5.05
N SER A 259 15.59 -8.63 -5.72
CA SER A 259 14.50 -9.05 -6.61
C SER A 259 15.03 -9.92 -7.76
N ALA A 260 16.15 -9.54 -8.37
CA ALA A 260 16.78 -10.31 -9.46
C ALA A 260 17.26 -11.71 -9.02
N GLU A 261 17.55 -11.90 -7.73
CA GLU A 261 17.87 -13.21 -7.14
C GLU A 261 16.62 -14.06 -6.84
N GLY A 262 15.41 -13.59 -7.18
CA GLY A 262 14.15 -14.33 -7.06
C GLY A 262 13.35 -14.06 -5.78
N ASP A 263 13.79 -13.15 -4.92
CA ASP A 263 13.13 -12.84 -3.65
C ASP A 263 12.02 -11.78 -3.74
N GLY A 264 11.63 -11.34 -4.94
CA GLY A 264 10.68 -10.25 -5.16
C GLY A 264 9.29 -10.46 -4.54
N ALA A 265 8.84 -11.71 -4.43
CA ALA A 265 7.55 -12.06 -3.79
C ALA A 265 7.64 -12.22 -2.27
N LEU A 266 8.85 -12.33 -1.71
CA LEU A 266 9.07 -12.42 -0.27
C LEU A 266 8.82 -11.07 0.41
N ASP A 267 8.69 -11.10 1.73
CA ASP A 267 8.63 -9.86 2.53
C ASP A 267 9.88 -9.00 2.30
N TYR A 268 9.71 -7.68 2.31
CA TYR A 268 10.80 -6.73 2.04
C TYR A 268 11.98 -6.86 3.02
N SER A 269 11.78 -7.49 4.17
CA SER A 269 12.87 -7.83 5.10
C SER A 269 13.85 -8.86 4.53
N ALA A 270 13.51 -9.53 3.41
CA ALA A 270 14.41 -10.42 2.69
C ALA A 270 15.68 -9.70 2.17
N ILE A 271 15.69 -8.36 2.14
CA ILE A 271 16.90 -7.57 1.89
C ILE A 271 18.03 -7.93 2.87
N ALA A 272 17.71 -8.40 4.08
CA ALA A 272 18.69 -8.83 5.08
C ALA A 272 19.58 -9.99 4.58
N LYS A 273 19.07 -10.85 3.69
CA LYS A 273 19.86 -11.92 3.07
C LYS A 273 21.08 -11.40 2.31
N SER A 274 21.05 -10.16 1.82
CA SER A 274 22.18 -9.55 1.13
C SER A 274 23.37 -9.27 2.04
N TYR A 275 23.16 -9.25 3.35
CA TYR A 275 24.17 -8.99 4.38
C TYR A 275 24.57 -10.27 5.13
N GLU A 276 23.77 -11.33 5.04
CA GLU A 276 24.10 -12.63 5.63
C GLU A 276 25.22 -13.26 4.80
N ARG A 277 26.43 -13.33 5.39
CA ARG A 277 27.52 -14.10 4.79
C ARG A 277 27.20 -15.57 4.97
N THR A 278 27.12 -16.32 3.86
CA THR A 278 27.22 -17.78 3.93
C THR A 278 28.58 -18.14 4.55
N PRO A 279 28.64 -18.95 5.59
CA PRO A 279 29.90 -19.37 6.19
C PRO A 279 30.80 -20.11 5.21
#